data_fe475ae65f06846ca91a0f607aa42274
#
_entry.id   fe475ae65f06846ca91a0f607aa42274
#
_cell.length_a   1.000
_cell.length_b   1.000
_cell.length_c   1.000
_cell.angle_alpha   90.00
_cell.angle_beta   90.00
_cell.angle_gamma   90.00
#
_symmetry.space_group_name_H-M   'P 1'
#
loop_
_entity.id
_entity.type
_entity.pdbx_description
1 polymer ?
#
loop_
_entity_poly.entity_id
_entity_poly.type
_entity_poly.pdbx_seq_one_letter_code
_entity_poly.pdbx_strand_id
1 'polypeptide(L)'
;MNIEQVKDTLSKEEGVEPKPYYDTKHILTIGVGHNMIAKPLPENMQQYLNTNGQITMEMVDQLLEADINDGLKDCYKLFPEFDSFSENRQQALFDVTYNMGEWKIQNGFPRFVHNVNIGDWEGAGKELEFADGKGIISGYVKDVGVRAYHNIQLLQEG
;
A
#
# COMPACT_ATOMS: atom_id res chain seq x y z
N MET A 1 -12.31 5.89 -5.83
CA MET A 1 -11.75 4.55 -5.47
C MET A 1 -12.76 3.76 -4.66
N ASN A 2 -12.98 2.49 -4.99
CA ASN A 2 -13.92 1.61 -4.27
C ASN A 2 -13.19 0.90 -3.12
N ILE A 3 -13.50 1.25 -1.87
CA ILE A 3 -12.84 0.71 -0.67
C ILE A 3 -13.07 -0.80 -0.50
N GLU A 4 -14.28 -1.30 -0.79
CA GLU A 4 -14.57 -2.74 -0.67
C GLU A 4 -13.74 -3.55 -1.67
N GLN A 5 -13.57 -3.05 -2.89
CA GLN A 5 -12.69 -3.67 -3.87
C GLN A 5 -11.22 -3.66 -3.42
N VAL A 6 -10.77 -2.60 -2.76
CA VAL A 6 -9.42 -2.52 -2.19
C VAL A 6 -9.26 -3.55 -1.07
N LYS A 7 -10.22 -3.68 -0.15
CA LYS A 7 -10.21 -4.70 0.91
C LYS A 7 -10.10 -6.12 0.32
N ASP A 8 -10.93 -6.42 -0.69
CA ASP A 8 -10.92 -7.72 -1.37
C ASP A 8 -9.57 -8.02 -2.04
N THR A 9 -8.99 -7.01 -2.70
CA THR A 9 -7.70 -7.13 -3.37
C THR A 9 -6.59 -7.39 -2.36
N LEU A 10 -6.48 -6.57 -1.33
CA LEU A 10 -5.47 -6.73 -0.28
C LEU A 10 -5.60 -8.08 0.43
N SER A 11 -6.83 -8.51 0.75
CA SER A 11 -7.07 -9.81 1.39
C SER A 11 -6.63 -11.00 0.54
N LYS A 12 -6.75 -10.91 -0.79
CA LYS A 12 -6.28 -11.93 -1.72
C LYS A 12 -4.75 -11.93 -1.87
N GLU A 13 -4.14 -10.77 -1.85
CA GLU A 13 -2.71 -10.61 -2.08
C GLU A 13 -1.87 -10.90 -0.82
N GLU A 14 -2.27 -10.37 0.32
CA GLU A 14 -1.56 -10.52 1.59
C GLU A 14 -1.97 -11.80 2.36
N GLY A 15 -3.12 -12.37 2.00
CA GLY A 15 -3.75 -13.41 2.78
C GLY A 15 -4.44 -12.87 4.04
N VAL A 16 -5.22 -13.74 4.71
CA VAL A 16 -5.93 -13.41 5.95
C VAL A 16 -5.49 -14.35 7.06
N GLU A 17 -4.76 -13.84 8.05
CA GLU A 17 -4.25 -14.64 9.17
C GLU A 17 -4.62 -14.01 10.53
N PRO A 18 -5.59 -14.58 11.26
CA PRO A 18 -6.03 -14.01 12.55
C PRO A 18 -5.05 -14.25 13.70
N LYS A 19 -4.00 -15.05 13.49
CA LYS A 19 -2.92 -15.30 14.44
C LYS A 19 -1.68 -14.50 14.07
N PRO A 20 -0.89 -14.03 15.05
CA PRO A 20 0.40 -13.42 14.76
C PRO A 20 1.34 -14.39 14.03
N TYR A 21 2.01 -13.89 13.00
CA TYR A 21 3.03 -14.62 12.25
C TYR A 21 4.18 -13.70 11.86
N TYR A 22 5.30 -14.27 11.47
CA TYR A 22 6.40 -13.51 10.88
C TYR A 22 6.30 -13.58 9.35
N ASP A 23 6.27 -12.42 8.71
CA ASP A 23 6.26 -12.32 7.25
C ASP A 23 7.62 -12.73 6.63
N THR A 24 7.74 -12.64 5.30
CA THR A 24 8.97 -12.99 4.58
C THR A 24 10.18 -12.10 4.95
N LYS A 25 9.94 -10.94 5.55
CA LYS A 25 10.96 -9.99 6.05
C LYS A 25 11.17 -10.11 7.56
N HIS A 26 10.64 -11.16 8.20
CA HIS A 26 10.66 -11.39 9.65
C HIS A 26 10.00 -10.26 10.47
N ILE A 27 8.97 -9.63 9.93
CA ILE A 27 8.17 -8.62 10.64
C ILE A 27 6.96 -9.33 11.28
N LEU A 28 6.73 -9.06 12.56
CA LEU A 28 5.56 -9.59 13.26
C LEU A 28 4.28 -8.97 12.72
N THR A 29 3.43 -9.80 12.16
CA THR A 29 2.28 -9.42 11.33
C THR A 29 1.02 -10.16 11.81
N ILE A 30 -0.16 -9.58 11.59
CA ILE A 30 -1.46 -10.19 11.87
C ILE A 30 -2.51 -9.70 10.86
N GLY A 31 -3.61 -10.41 10.72
CA GLY A 31 -4.75 -9.99 9.89
C GLY A 31 -4.40 -10.01 8.41
N VAL A 32 -4.55 -8.90 7.72
CA VAL A 32 -4.23 -8.70 6.30
C VAL A 32 -2.97 -7.84 6.21
N GLY A 33 -1.81 -8.43 6.47
CA GLY A 33 -0.52 -7.74 6.37
C GLY A 33 -0.28 -6.64 7.42
N HIS A 34 -1.07 -6.57 8.50
CA HIS A 34 -0.90 -5.54 9.54
C HIS A 34 0.40 -5.71 10.31
N ASN A 35 1.31 -4.75 10.20
CA ASN A 35 2.61 -4.73 10.87
C ASN A 35 2.47 -4.31 12.34
N MET A 36 2.48 -5.28 13.26
CA MET A 36 2.30 -5.06 14.70
C MET A 36 3.46 -4.28 15.36
N ILE A 37 4.62 -4.18 14.70
CA ILE A 37 5.78 -3.43 15.20
C ILE A 37 5.65 -1.96 14.87
N ALA A 38 5.31 -1.64 13.62
CA ALA A 38 5.13 -0.26 13.17
C ALA A 38 3.83 0.37 13.71
N LYS A 39 2.78 -0.46 13.84
CA LYS A 39 1.45 -0.07 14.31
C LYS A 39 0.98 -1.08 15.37
N PRO A 40 1.21 -0.84 16.65
CA PRO A 40 0.70 -1.71 17.72
C PRO A 40 -0.82 -1.85 17.65
N LEU A 41 -1.31 -3.03 18.02
CA LEU A 41 -2.76 -3.27 18.09
C LEU A 41 -3.43 -2.31 19.08
N PRO A 42 -4.69 -1.90 18.85
CA PRO A 42 -5.52 -1.28 19.87
C PRO A 42 -5.57 -2.13 21.14
N GLU A 43 -5.60 -1.49 22.30
CA GLU A 43 -5.49 -2.18 23.60
C GLU A 43 -6.50 -3.31 23.77
N ASN A 44 -7.75 -3.08 23.39
CA ASN A 44 -8.81 -4.09 23.46
C ASN A 44 -8.52 -5.31 22.56
N MET A 45 -7.95 -5.12 21.38
CA MET A 45 -7.57 -6.20 20.49
C MET A 45 -6.36 -6.96 21.03
N GLN A 46 -5.38 -6.24 21.58
CA GLN A 46 -4.22 -6.86 22.21
C GLN A 46 -4.62 -7.72 23.43
N GLN A 47 -5.54 -7.24 24.26
CA GLN A 47 -6.07 -8.02 25.38
C GLN A 47 -6.82 -9.27 24.90
N TYR A 48 -7.64 -9.12 23.86
CA TYR A 48 -8.34 -10.26 23.26
C TYR A 48 -7.37 -11.30 22.70
N LEU A 49 -6.34 -10.85 21.95
CA LEU A 49 -5.29 -11.71 21.42
C LEU A 49 -4.55 -12.47 22.52
N ASN A 50 -4.17 -11.78 23.61
CA ASN A 50 -3.46 -12.39 24.75
C ASN A 50 -4.31 -13.49 25.41
N THR A 51 -5.62 -13.33 25.46
CA THR A 51 -6.54 -14.30 26.07
C THR A 51 -6.85 -15.48 25.15
N ASN A 52 -7.04 -15.23 23.83
CA ASN A 52 -7.58 -16.21 22.89
C ASN A 52 -6.54 -16.78 21.90
N GLY A 53 -5.34 -16.20 21.82
CA GLY A 53 -4.29 -16.58 20.89
C GLY A 53 -4.51 -16.18 19.43
N GLN A 54 -5.65 -15.55 19.13
CA GLN A 54 -6.02 -15.02 17.83
C GLN A 54 -7.04 -13.90 17.99
N ILE A 55 -7.16 -13.04 16.97
CA ILE A 55 -8.23 -12.04 16.89
C ILE A 55 -9.41 -12.57 16.10
N THR A 56 -10.58 -11.91 16.22
CA THR A 56 -11.77 -12.27 15.42
C THR A 56 -11.66 -11.75 13.99
N MET A 57 -12.44 -12.31 13.07
CA MET A 57 -12.52 -11.81 11.68
C MET A 57 -13.05 -10.38 11.61
N GLU A 58 -13.94 -9.99 12.53
CA GLU A 58 -14.38 -8.60 12.66
C GLU A 58 -13.22 -7.68 13.05
N MET A 59 -12.36 -8.09 13.98
CA MET A 59 -11.15 -7.33 14.34
C MET A 59 -10.15 -7.26 13.17
N VAL A 60 -10.01 -8.32 12.38
CA VAL A 60 -9.20 -8.30 11.15
C VAL A 60 -9.74 -7.24 10.18
N ASP A 61 -11.04 -7.18 9.95
CA ASP A 61 -11.65 -6.18 9.06
C ASP A 61 -11.47 -4.75 9.59
N GLN A 62 -11.62 -4.55 10.89
CA GLN A 62 -11.37 -3.24 11.53
C GLN A 62 -9.91 -2.78 11.37
N LEU A 63 -8.94 -3.68 11.52
CA LEU A 63 -7.53 -3.37 11.30
C LEU A 63 -7.25 -3.02 9.85
N LEU A 64 -7.79 -3.81 8.91
CA LEU A 64 -7.64 -3.56 7.49
C LEU A 64 -8.23 -2.20 7.09
N GLU A 65 -9.42 -1.86 7.60
CA GLU A 65 -10.04 -0.55 7.36
C GLU A 65 -9.19 0.60 7.92
N ALA A 66 -8.63 0.44 9.11
CA ALA A 66 -7.74 1.43 9.70
C ALA A 66 -6.47 1.62 8.86
N ASP A 67 -5.86 0.52 8.38
CA ASP A 67 -4.66 0.57 7.54
C ASP A 67 -4.94 1.19 6.17
N ILE A 68 -6.09 0.89 5.56
CA ILE A 68 -6.53 1.54 4.32
C ILE A 68 -6.72 3.04 4.53
N ASN A 69 -7.36 3.46 5.61
CA ASN A 69 -7.56 4.87 5.93
C ASN A 69 -6.22 5.61 6.14
N ASP A 70 -5.24 4.97 6.75
CA ASP A 70 -3.90 5.55 6.90
C ASP A 70 -3.18 5.65 5.56
N GLY A 71 -3.26 4.62 4.72
CA GLY A 71 -2.74 4.65 3.35
C GLY A 71 -3.36 5.77 2.50
N LEU A 72 -4.67 6.02 2.65
CA LEU A 72 -5.35 7.15 2.00
C LEU A 72 -4.84 8.50 2.48
N LYS A 73 -4.63 8.67 3.80
CA LYS A 73 -4.03 9.91 4.32
C LYS A 73 -2.65 10.17 3.72
N ASP A 74 -1.86 9.12 3.53
CA ASP A 74 -0.56 9.22 2.89
C ASP A 74 -0.66 9.56 1.40
N CYS A 75 -1.66 9.01 0.68
CA CYS A 75 -1.97 9.43 -0.69
C CYS A 75 -2.30 10.92 -0.78
N TYR A 76 -3.15 11.45 0.10
CA TYR A 76 -3.50 12.86 0.09
C TYR A 76 -2.32 13.80 0.43
N LYS A 77 -1.36 13.34 1.25
CA LYS A 77 -0.12 14.10 1.49
C LYS A 77 0.76 14.18 0.26
N LEU A 78 0.92 13.05 -0.45
CA LEU A 78 1.78 12.96 -1.64
C LEU A 78 1.14 13.60 -2.87
N PHE A 79 -0.19 13.46 -3.01
CA PHE A 79 -0.98 13.80 -4.19
C PHE A 79 -2.21 14.62 -3.77
N PRO A 80 -2.09 15.95 -3.58
CA PRO A 80 -3.21 16.79 -3.11
C PRO A 80 -4.47 16.69 -3.97
N GLU A 81 -4.33 16.45 -5.29
CA GLU A 81 -5.43 16.31 -6.24
C GLU A 81 -5.92 14.86 -6.42
N PHE A 82 -5.60 13.96 -5.47
CA PHE A 82 -5.88 12.51 -5.56
C PHE A 82 -7.33 12.20 -5.97
N ASP A 83 -8.32 12.91 -5.40
CA ASP A 83 -9.75 12.68 -5.70
C ASP A 83 -10.14 13.09 -7.13
N SER A 84 -9.35 13.94 -7.78
CA SER A 84 -9.59 14.36 -9.17
C SER A 84 -9.12 13.34 -10.22
N PHE A 85 -8.31 12.38 -9.81
CA PHE A 85 -7.77 11.38 -10.72
C PHE A 85 -8.81 10.30 -11.05
N SER A 86 -8.63 9.63 -12.18
CA SER A 86 -9.46 8.47 -12.55
C SER A 86 -9.38 7.37 -11.50
N GLU A 87 -10.38 6.49 -11.45
CA GLU A 87 -10.44 5.41 -10.48
C GLU A 87 -9.23 4.47 -10.61
N ASN A 88 -8.78 4.17 -11.83
CA ASN A 88 -7.60 3.35 -12.09
C ASN A 88 -6.33 4.00 -11.51
N ARG A 89 -6.15 5.30 -11.70
CA ARG A 89 -5.01 6.06 -11.15
C ARG A 89 -5.04 6.11 -9.63
N GLN A 90 -6.21 6.37 -9.05
CA GLN A 90 -6.38 6.33 -7.60
C GLN A 90 -6.00 4.96 -7.03
N GLN A 91 -6.45 3.88 -7.67
CA GLN A 91 -6.13 2.52 -7.24
C GLN A 91 -4.62 2.24 -7.32
N ALA A 92 -3.98 2.59 -8.43
CA ALA A 92 -2.54 2.39 -8.61
C ALA A 92 -1.72 3.21 -7.62
N LEU A 93 -2.05 4.49 -7.42
CA LEU A 93 -1.37 5.37 -6.46
C LEU A 93 -1.55 4.89 -5.01
N PHE A 94 -2.75 4.44 -4.67
CA PHE A 94 -3.02 3.85 -3.36
C PHE A 94 -2.17 2.60 -3.14
N ASP A 95 -2.15 1.68 -4.11
CA ASP A 95 -1.39 0.44 -4.00
C ASP A 95 0.12 0.68 -3.85
N VAL A 96 0.68 1.58 -4.66
CA VAL A 96 2.08 2.02 -4.56
C VAL A 96 2.38 2.61 -3.18
N THR A 97 1.49 3.48 -2.67
CA THR A 97 1.65 4.15 -1.39
C THR A 97 1.52 3.17 -0.22
N TYR A 98 0.54 2.29 -0.26
CA TYR A 98 0.31 1.27 0.74
C TYR A 98 1.50 0.30 0.88
N ASN A 99 2.11 -0.10 -0.24
CA ASN A 99 3.27 -1.00 -0.24
C ASN A 99 4.57 -0.35 0.22
N MET A 100 4.84 0.88 -0.21
CA MET A 100 6.12 1.54 0.05
C MET A 100 6.11 2.44 1.28
N GLY A 101 4.97 3.02 1.61
CA GLY A 101 4.84 4.07 2.62
C GLY A 101 5.25 5.46 2.10
N GLU A 102 4.62 6.49 2.64
CA GLU A 102 4.80 7.90 2.25
C GLU A 102 6.27 8.33 2.31
N TRP A 103 6.97 8.02 3.39
CA TRP A 103 8.36 8.42 3.58
C TRP A 103 9.29 7.89 2.48
N LYS A 104 9.14 6.60 2.12
CA LYS A 104 9.97 5.97 1.08
C LYS A 104 9.69 6.56 -0.30
N ILE A 105 8.43 6.86 -0.60
CA ILE A 105 8.05 7.51 -1.86
C ILE A 105 8.59 8.92 -1.93
N GLN A 106 8.38 9.73 -0.89
CA GLN A 106 8.83 11.12 -0.83
C GLN A 106 10.35 11.24 -1.00
N ASN A 107 11.12 10.35 -0.37
CA ASN A 107 12.58 10.43 -0.36
C ASN A 107 13.26 9.59 -1.45
N GLY A 108 12.64 8.48 -1.87
CA GLY A 108 13.20 7.55 -2.85
C GLY A 108 12.72 7.77 -4.29
N PHE A 109 11.52 8.37 -4.46
CA PHE A 109 10.88 8.56 -5.76
C PHE A 109 10.34 10.00 -5.95
N PRO A 110 11.14 11.05 -5.67
CA PRO A 110 10.63 12.42 -5.73
C PRO A 110 10.17 12.84 -7.13
N ARG A 111 10.76 12.31 -8.19
CA ARG A 111 10.32 12.58 -9.57
C ARG A 111 8.98 11.92 -9.89
N PHE A 112 8.73 10.73 -9.35
CA PHE A 112 7.42 10.10 -9.46
C PHE A 112 6.34 10.99 -8.87
N VAL A 113 6.54 11.48 -7.63
CA VAL A 113 5.59 12.39 -6.97
C VAL A 113 5.40 13.67 -7.79
N HIS A 114 6.48 14.26 -8.30
CA HIS A 114 6.41 15.44 -9.15
C HIS A 114 5.59 15.19 -10.42
N ASN A 115 5.88 14.10 -11.14
CA ASN A 115 5.21 13.77 -12.40
C ASN A 115 3.72 13.51 -12.22
N VAL A 116 3.33 12.79 -11.15
CA VAL A 116 1.91 12.62 -10.80
C VAL A 116 1.23 13.97 -10.59
N ASN A 117 1.84 14.85 -9.80
CA ASN A 117 1.25 16.14 -9.44
C ASN A 117 1.14 17.14 -10.61
N ILE A 118 1.93 16.97 -11.66
CA ILE A 118 1.79 17.76 -12.89
C ILE A 118 0.99 17.04 -13.99
N GLY A 119 0.50 15.83 -13.74
CA GLY A 119 -0.27 15.02 -14.70
C GLY A 119 0.56 14.35 -15.78
N ASP A 120 1.89 14.25 -15.63
CA ASP A 120 2.75 13.46 -16.52
C ASP A 120 2.72 11.97 -16.13
N TRP A 121 1.67 11.29 -16.54
CA TRP A 121 1.41 9.89 -16.19
C TRP A 121 2.40 8.91 -16.85
N GLU A 122 2.87 9.22 -18.05
CA GLU A 122 3.90 8.41 -18.72
C GLU A 122 5.24 8.52 -17.98
N GLY A 123 5.63 9.74 -17.63
CA GLY A 123 6.82 10.01 -16.82
C GLY A 123 6.72 9.38 -15.43
N ALA A 124 5.56 9.44 -14.78
CA ALA A 124 5.32 8.80 -13.49
C ALA A 124 5.53 7.28 -13.55
N GLY A 125 4.96 6.61 -14.55
CA GLY A 125 5.16 5.16 -14.76
C GLY A 125 6.63 4.80 -14.96
N LYS A 126 7.37 5.57 -15.76
CA LYS A 126 8.82 5.37 -15.99
C LYS A 126 9.66 5.52 -14.72
N GLU A 127 9.33 6.49 -13.86
CA GLU A 127 10.04 6.70 -12.59
C GLU A 127 9.77 5.57 -11.57
N LEU A 128 8.59 4.94 -11.62
CA LEU A 128 8.33 3.74 -10.83
C LEU A 128 9.07 2.51 -11.37
N GLU A 129 9.16 2.38 -12.69
CA GLU A 129 9.83 1.23 -13.33
C GLU A 129 11.35 1.30 -13.16
N PHE A 130 11.94 2.47 -13.34
CA PHE A 130 13.38 2.65 -13.38
C PHE A 130 13.88 3.62 -12.31
N ALA A 131 14.83 3.16 -11.52
CA ALA A 131 15.50 4.02 -10.55
C ALA A 131 16.26 5.15 -11.27
N ASP A 132 15.97 6.41 -10.94
CA ASP A 132 16.67 7.60 -11.42
C ASP A 132 16.73 7.79 -12.95
N GLY A 133 15.80 7.22 -13.70
CA GLY A 133 15.78 7.33 -15.17
C GLY A 133 16.98 6.71 -15.88
N LYS A 134 17.76 5.85 -15.19
CA LYS A 134 19.01 5.24 -15.74
C LYS A 134 18.79 3.87 -16.37
N GLY A 135 17.57 3.44 -16.60
CA GLY A 135 17.26 2.12 -17.16
C GLY A 135 17.54 0.95 -16.21
N ILE A 136 17.78 1.23 -14.93
CA ILE A 136 17.96 0.22 -13.88
C ILE A 136 16.59 -0.02 -13.23
N ILE A 137 16.14 -1.28 -13.24
CA ILE A 137 14.86 -1.67 -12.60
C ILE A 137 14.84 -1.21 -11.14
N SER A 138 13.77 -0.51 -10.75
CA SER A 138 13.59 0.05 -9.42
C SER A 138 13.48 -1.02 -8.33
N GLY A 139 13.74 -0.64 -7.08
CA GLY A 139 13.49 -1.49 -5.93
C GLY A 139 12.01 -1.88 -5.79
N TYR A 140 11.09 -0.98 -6.14
CA TYR A 140 9.66 -1.26 -6.14
C TYR A 140 9.31 -2.42 -7.07
N VAL A 141 9.75 -2.38 -8.34
CA VAL A 141 9.50 -3.47 -9.30
C VAL A 141 10.14 -4.78 -8.84
N LYS A 142 11.35 -4.74 -8.28
CA LYS A 142 12.02 -5.93 -7.75
C LYS A 142 11.27 -6.57 -6.58
N ASP A 143 10.70 -5.76 -5.70
CA ASP A 143 10.00 -6.22 -4.50
C ASP A 143 8.58 -6.71 -4.82
N VAL A 144 7.88 -6.06 -5.76
CA VAL A 144 6.44 -6.24 -6.03
C VAL A 144 6.18 -7.07 -7.30
N GLY A 145 7.13 -7.12 -8.24
CA GLY A 145 7.05 -7.97 -9.43
C GLY A 145 5.93 -7.57 -10.40
N VAL A 146 5.14 -8.54 -10.86
CA VAL A 146 4.08 -8.37 -11.86
C VAL A 146 3.06 -7.29 -11.46
N ARG A 147 2.73 -7.18 -10.18
CA ARG A 147 1.82 -6.17 -9.65
C ARG A 147 2.32 -4.74 -9.88
N ALA A 148 3.64 -4.53 -9.81
CA ALA A 148 4.23 -3.22 -10.12
C ALA A 148 3.95 -2.79 -11.57
N TYR A 149 4.10 -3.70 -12.53
CA TYR A 149 3.80 -3.43 -13.95
C TYR A 149 2.30 -3.17 -14.19
N HIS A 150 1.42 -3.89 -13.48
CA HIS A 150 -0.01 -3.59 -13.53
C HIS A 150 -0.32 -2.17 -13.03
N ASN A 151 0.27 -1.75 -11.92
CA ASN A 151 0.09 -0.39 -11.41
C ASN A 151 0.65 0.68 -12.37
N ILE A 152 1.80 0.41 -12.99
CA ILE A 152 2.38 1.30 -14.02
C ILE A 152 1.41 1.44 -15.21
N GLN A 153 0.83 0.34 -15.67
CA GLN A 153 -0.17 0.35 -16.75
C GLN A 153 -1.41 1.17 -16.35
N LEU A 154 -1.97 0.96 -15.16
CA LEU A 154 -3.13 1.71 -14.67
C LEU A 154 -2.86 3.22 -14.57
N LEU A 155 -1.64 3.62 -14.19
CA LEU A 155 -1.24 5.03 -14.16
C LEU A 155 -1.19 5.65 -15.56
N GLN A 156 -0.63 4.94 -16.52
CA GLN A 156 -0.41 5.45 -17.88
C GLN A 156 -1.70 5.47 -18.70
N GLU A 157 -2.52 4.43 -18.61
CA GLU A 157 -3.75 4.31 -19.39
C GLU A 157 -4.94 5.09 -18.79
N GLY A 158 -4.99 5.31 -17.50
CA GLY A 158 -6.01 6.11 -16.80
C GLY A 158 -7.17 5.31 -16.30
#